data_bd0ad9711179420e45966a06583ee5fc
#
_entry.id   bd0ad9711179420e45966a06583ee5fc
#
_cell.length_a   1.000
_cell.length_b   1.000
_cell.length_c   1.000
_cell.angle_alpha   90.00
_cell.angle_beta   90.00
_cell.angle_gamma   90.00
#
_symmetry.space_group_name_H-M   'P 1'
#
loop_
_entity.id
_entity.type
_entity.pdbx_description
1 polymer ?
#
loop_
_entity_poly.entity_id
_entity_poly.type
_entity_poly.pdbx_seq_one_letter_code
_entity_poly.pdbx_strand_id
1 'polypeptide(L)'
;MAIVSKGIEANDLKGIESILRSTGFFYEFEIEIALFLADETIKTGDESGYFWMKVIDENDIIAFANYTKNSFSVHSWDLYWIAVHRDSQNKKLGSILLKAVEDDIRNSGGKILWLDTSGRPLYGPTERFYRNNGYILQASFKDFYAPGDPKQVYSKIL
;
A
#
# COMPACT_ATOMS: atom_id res chain seq x y z
N MET A 1 -7.39 -20.59 5.32
CA MET A 1 -8.16 -19.40 5.72
C MET A 1 -7.23 -18.19 5.80
N ALA A 2 -7.59 -17.10 5.16
CA ALA A 2 -6.78 -15.90 5.13
C ALA A 2 -6.88 -15.12 6.45
N ILE A 3 -5.74 -14.69 6.97
CA ILE A 3 -5.64 -13.97 8.24
C ILE A 3 -4.92 -12.63 7.99
N VAL A 4 -5.52 -11.55 8.48
CA VAL A 4 -4.88 -10.22 8.46
C VAL A 4 -4.01 -10.06 9.70
N SER A 5 -2.78 -9.61 9.51
CA SER A 5 -1.81 -9.46 10.60
C SER A 5 -0.96 -8.21 10.40
N LYS A 6 -0.67 -7.51 11.50
CA LYS A 6 0.24 -6.35 11.47
C LYS A 6 1.69 -6.80 11.59
N GLY A 7 2.56 -6.11 10.88
CA GLY A 7 4.01 -6.35 10.91
C GLY A 7 4.48 -7.33 9.86
N ILE A 8 5.79 -7.34 9.64
CA ILE A 8 6.44 -8.26 8.72
C ILE A 8 7.69 -8.86 9.37
N GLU A 9 8.09 -10.01 8.87
CA GLU A 9 9.24 -10.77 9.34
C GLU A 9 10.18 -11.09 8.17
N ALA A 10 11.38 -11.54 8.47
CA ALA A 10 12.37 -11.88 7.44
C ALA A 10 11.82 -12.87 6.40
N ASN A 11 11.00 -13.81 6.84
CA ASN A 11 10.39 -14.81 5.95
C ASN A 11 9.41 -14.21 4.94
N ASP A 12 8.91 -13.00 5.18
CA ASP A 12 7.95 -12.33 4.30
C ASP A 12 8.59 -11.69 3.07
N LEU A 13 9.91 -11.44 3.09
CA LEU A 13 10.59 -10.71 2.01
C LEU A 13 10.37 -11.34 0.63
N LYS A 14 10.53 -12.66 0.53
CA LYS A 14 10.32 -13.36 -0.74
C LYS A 14 8.87 -13.28 -1.21
N GLY A 15 7.94 -13.36 -0.28
CA GLY A 15 6.52 -13.23 -0.58
C GLY A 15 6.14 -11.82 -1.05
N ILE A 16 6.68 -10.80 -0.40
CA ILE A 16 6.48 -9.40 -0.81
C ILE A 16 6.99 -9.19 -2.23
N GLU A 17 8.20 -9.67 -2.53
CA GLU A 17 8.75 -9.60 -3.89
C GLU A 17 7.87 -10.33 -4.90
N SER A 18 7.44 -11.54 -4.58
CA SER A 18 6.57 -12.34 -5.43
C SER A 18 5.25 -11.62 -5.73
N ILE A 19 4.64 -11.03 -4.71
CA ILE A 19 3.41 -10.24 -4.87
C ILE A 19 3.63 -9.10 -5.86
N LEU A 20 4.65 -8.29 -5.64
CA LEU A 20 4.94 -7.13 -6.48
C LEU A 20 5.20 -7.51 -7.93
N ARG A 21 5.99 -8.55 -8.16
CA ARG A 21 6.28 -9.03 -9.51
C ARG A 21 5.06 -9.62 -10.19
N SER A 22 4.19 -10.30 -9.44
CA SER A 22 3.00 -10.94 -9.98
C SER A 22 2.00 -9.95 -10.57
N THR A 23 1.94 -8.72 -10.05
CA THR A 23 0.98 -7.71 -10.52
C THR A 23 1.31 -7.17 -11.90
N GLY A 24 2.58 -7.11 -12.28
CA GLY A 24 3.04 -6.54 -13.54
C GLY A 24 2.95 -5.02 -13.64
N PHE A 25 2.61 -4.32 -12.56
CA PHE A 25 2.44 -2.86 -12.55
C PHE A 25 3.69 -2.09 -12.16
N PHE A 26 4.61 -2.71 -11.42
CA PHE A 26 5.72 -1.98 -10.80
C PHE A 26 6.98 -2.08 -11.61
N TYR A 27 7.71 -0.97 -11.72
CA TYR A 27 9.06 -0.96 -12.28
C TYR A 27 10.03 -1.63 -11.31
N GLU A 28 11.15 -2.13 -11.83
CA GLU A 28 12.17 -2.78 -11.01
C GLU A 28 12.64 -1.90 -9.85
N PHE A 29 12.87 -0.61 -10.11
CA PHE A 29 13.30 0.30 -9.05
C PHE A 29 12.26 0.48 -7.94
N GLU A 30 10.96 0.40 -8.27
CA GLU A 30 9.89 0.46 -7.27
C GLU A 30 9.88 -0.78 -6.38
N ILE A 31 10.09 -1.95 -6.98
CA ILE A 31 10.19 -3.21 -6.24
C ILE A 31 11.40 -3.17 -5.29
N GLU A 32 12.53 -2.69 -5.78
CA GLU A 32 13.74 -2.53 -4.96
C GLU A 32 13.52 -1.59 -3.77
N ILE A 33 12.82 -0.47 -3.98
CA ILE A 33 12.48 0.46 -2.90
C ILE A 33 11.59 -0.22 -1.86
N ALA A 34 10.55 -0.94 -2.29
CA ALA A 34 9.65 -1.62 -1.36
C ALA A 34 10.40 -2.66 -0.53
N LEU A 35 11.28 -3.44 -1.15
CA LEU A 35 12.10 -4.43 -0.44
C LEU A 35 13.10 -3.78 0.53
N PHE A 36 13.67 -2.64 0.15
CA PHE A 36 14.54 -1.86 1.03
C PHE A 36 13.78 -1.40 2.28
N LEU A 37 12.58 -0.86 2.13
CA LEU A 37 11.75 -0.42 3.25
C LEU A 37 11.34 -1.60 4.14
N ALA A 38 11.05 -2.75 3.55
CA ALA A 38 10.74 -3.96 4.29
C ALA A 38 11.94 -4.43 5.13
N ASP A 39 13.12 -4.46 4.54
CA ASP A 39 14.35 -4.85 5.23
C ASP A 39 14.67 -3.92 6.40
N GLU A 40 14.52 -2.61 6.20
CA GLU A 40 14.69 -1.62 7.26
C GLU A 40 13.72 -1.84 8.42
N THR A 41 12.45 -2.15 8.12
CA THR A 41 11.44 -2.43 9.14
C THR A 41 11.77 -3.69 9.93
N ILE A 42 12.23 -4.74 9.25
CA ILE A 42 12.62 -6.00 9.90
C ILE A 42 13.79 -5.77 10.87
N LYS A 43 14.76 -4.93 10.47
CA LYS A 43 15.95 -4.64 11.29
C LYS A 43 15.66 -3.75 12.48
N THR A 44 14.81 -2.73 12.33
CA THR A 44 14.63 -1.67 13.33
C THR A 44 13.23 -1.60 13.93
N GLY A 45 12.28 -2.39 13.44
CA GLY A 45 10.91 -2.38 13.93
C GLY A 45 10.22 -1.04 13.69
N ASP A 46 9.45 -0.59 14.66
CA ASP A 46 8.69 0.67 14.56
C ASP A 46 9.58 1.91 14.46
N GLU A 47 10.84 1.83 14.88
CA GLU A 47 11.81 2.92 14.71
C GLU A 47 12.09 3.23 13.24
N SER A 48 11.83 2.30 12.32
CA SER A 48 11.95 2.55 10.90
C SER A 48 10.98 3.64 10.41
N GLY A 49 9.87 3.84 11.13
CA GLY A 49 8.78 4.74 10.74
C GLY A 49 7.83 4.13 9.70
N TYR A 50 8.11 2.93 9.24
CA TYR A 50 7.28 2.22 8.27
C TYR A 50 6.48 1.11 8.94
N PHE A 51 5.18 1.08 8.65
CA PHE A 51 4.26 0.10 9.19
C PHE A 51 3.74 -0.78 8.06
N TRP A 52 3.44 -2.02 8.39
CA TRP A 52 3.04 -3.03 7.42
C TRP A 52 1.82 -3.79 7.93
N MET A 53 0.93 -4.07 7.01
CA MET A 53 -0.21 -4.94 7.22
C MET A 53 -0.15 -6.03 6.16
N LYS A 54 -0.40 -7.29 6.52
CA LYS A 54 -0.31 -8.40 5.57
C LYS A 54 -1.51 -9.33 5.70
N VAL A 55 -1.77 -10.06 4.63
CA VAL A 55 -2.72 -11.17 4.62
C VAL A 55 -1.94 -12.44 4.38
N ILE A 56 -2.13 -13.42 5.25
CA ILE A 56 -1.47 -14.72 5.20
C ILE A 56 -2.53 -15.78 4.94
N ASP A 57 -2.25 -16.69 4.03
CA ASP A 57 -3.06 -17.89 3.79
C ASP A 57 -2.13 -19.11 3.73
N GLU A 58 -2.39 -20.11 4.53
CA GLU A 58 -1.59 -21.34 4.62
C GLU A 58 -0.08 -21.10 4.78
N ASN A 59 0.30 -20.13 5.60
CA ASN A 59 1.67 -19.68 5.87
C ASN A 59 2.33 -18.82 4.77
N ASP A 60 1.65 -18.57 3.67
CA ASP A 60 2.16 -17.69 2.61
C ASP A 60 1.54 -16.30 2.71
N ILE A 61 2.37 -15.27 2.55
CA ILE A 61 1.88 -13.92 2.42
C ILE A 61 1.31 -13.74 1.00
N ILE A 62 0.04 -13.33 0.93
CA ILE A 62 -0.67 -13.18 -0.35
C ILE A 62 -1.06 -11.74 -0.66
N ALA A 63 -0.96 -10.85 0.31
CA ALA A 63 -1.22 -9.43 0.14
C ALA A 63 -0.49 -8.63 1.23
N PHE A 64 -0.14 -7.40 0.92
CA PHE A 64 0.45 -6.50 1.92
C PHE A 64 0.14 -5.04 1.62
N ALA A 65 0.26 -4.21 2.64
CA ALA A 65 0.27 -2.77 2.55
C ALA A 65 1.41 -2.20 3.39
N ASN A 66 1.99 -1.11 2.92
CA ASN A 66 3.00 -0.35 3.64
C ASN A 66 2.53 1.09 3.78
N TYR A 67 2.63 1.63 4.98
CA TYR A 67 2.15 2.97 5.29
C TYR A 67 3.02 3.62 6.37
N THR A 68 2.96 4.94 6.41
CA THR A 68 3.79 5.72 7.34
C THR A 68 3.08 6.98 7.78
N LYS A 69 3.40 7.45 8.99
CA LYS A 69 2.94 8.76 9.44
C LYS A 69 3.73 9.84 8.73
N ASN A 70 3.03 10.85 8.20
CA ASN A 70 3.70 11.98 7.58
C ASN A 70 4.40 12.82 8.65
N SER A 71 5.71 13.01 8.51
CA SER A 71 6.54 13.69 9.51
C SER A 71 6.23 15.18 9.67
N PHE A 72 5.60 15.79 8.68
CA PHE A 72 5.29 17.22 8.68
C PHE A 72 3.83 17.52 9.02
N SER A 73 3.05 16.50 9.36
CA SER A 73 1.63 16.64 9.68
C SER A 73 1.31 16.16 11.09
N VAL A 74 0.33 16.82 11.70
CA VAL A 74 -0.17 16.42 13.02
C VAL A 74 -0.94 15.09 12.95
N HIS A 75 -1.66 14.84 11.83
CA HIS A 75 -2.60 13.73 11.77
C HIS A 75 -2.67 13.01 10.40
N SER A 76 -1.82 13.39 9.43
CA SER A 76 -1.82 12.76 8.10
C SER A 76 -0.90 11.54 8.07
N TRP A 77 -1.36 10.51 7.36
CA TRP A 77 -0.61 9.30 7.08
C TRP A 77 -0.57 9.08 5.58
N ASP A 78 0.44 8.37 5.11
CA ASP A 78 0.65 8.08 3.69
C ASP A 78 0.64 6.58 3.46
N LEU A 79 -0.11 6.13 2.47
CA LEU A 79 -0.07 4.75 1.97
C LEU A 79 0.95 4.70 0.82
N TYR A 80 2.01 3.90 1.00
CA TYR A 80 3.06 3.77 -0.01
C TYR A 80 2.82 2.62 -0.97
N TRP A 81 2.43 1.46 -0.45
CA TRP A 81 2.12 0.28 -1.27
C TRP A 81 0.88 -0.42 -0.73
N ILE A 82 0.09 -0.92 -1.65
CA ILE A 82 -0.90 -1.96 -1.39
C ILE A 82 -0.92 -2.88 -2.61
N ALA A 83 -0.76 -4.16 -2.38
CA ALA A 83 -0.73 -5.13 -3.46
C ALA A 83 -1.28 -6.48 -3.01
N VAL A 84 -2.00 -7.13 -3.92
CA VAL A 84 -2.52 -8.50 -3.75
C VAL A 84 -1.89 -9.37 -4.82
N HIS A 85 -1.39 -10.54 -4.44
CA HIS A 85 -0.82 -11.49 -5.39
C HIS A 85 -1.85 -11.78 -6.49
N ARG A 86 -1.38 -11.84 -7.75
CA ARG A 86 -2.23 -12.03 -8.92
C ARG A 86 -3.23 -13.17 -8.76
N ASP A 87 -2.78 -14.30 -8.21
CA ASP A 87 -3.62 -15.49 -8.04
C ASP A 87 -4.65 -15.35 -6.91
N SER A 88 -4.53 -14.32 -6.08
CA SER A 88 -5.42 -14.06 -4.95
C SER A 88 -6.32 -12.84 -5.14
N GLN A 89 -6.29 -12.22 -6.32
CA GLN A 89 -7.14 -11.07 -6.64
C GLN A 89 -8.61 -11.46 -6.79
N ASN A 90 -9.48 -10.46 -6.80
CA ASN A 90 -10.95 -10.62 -6.94
C ASN A 90 -11.64 -11.37 -5.78
N LYS A 91 -11.00 -11.38 -4.61
CA LYS A 91 -11.52 -11.95 -3.36
C LYS A 91 -11.75 -10.90 -2.29
N LYS A 92 -11.80 -9.62 -2.67
CA LYS A 92 -11.95 -8.46 -1.78
C LYS A 92 -10.81 -8.30 -0.75
N LEU A 93 -9.70 -8.97 -0.92
CA LEU A 93 -8.57 -8.89 0.00
C LEU A 93 -7.99 -7.49 0.08
N GLY A 94 -7.94 -6.76 -1.05
CA GLY A 94 -7.48 -5.38 -1.07
C GLY A 94 -8.31 -4.47 -0.16
N SER A 95 -9.63 -4.57 -0.21
CA SER A 95 -10.52 -3.77 0.63
C SER A 95 -10.42 -4.15 2.10
N ILE A 96 -10.31 -5.44 2.41
CA ILE A 96 -10.12 -5.94 3.77
C ILE A 96 -8.80 -5.41 4.33
N LEU A 97 -7.74 -5.49 3.55
CA LEU A 97 -6.41 -5.02 3.94
C LEU A 97 -6.39 -3.51 4.16
N LEU A 98 -6.99 -2.75 3.23
CA LEU A 98 -7.05 -1.29 3.34
C LEU A 98 -7.82 -0.85 4.59
N LYS A 99 -8.93 -1.54 4.90
CA LYS A 99 -9.68 -1.28 6.14
C LYS A 99 -8.84 -1.55 7.38
N ALA A 100 -8.06 -2.61 7.39
CA ALA A 100 -7.18 -2.91 8.52
C ALA A 100 -6.11 -1.83 8.71
N VAL A 101 -5.56 -1.31 7.62
CA VAL A 101 -4.63 -0.16 7.65
C VAL A 101 -5.32 1.07 8.24
N GLU A 102 -6.52 1.39 7.77
CA GLU A 102 -7.29 2.54 8.26
C GLU A 102 -7.59 2.42 9.76
N ASP A 103 -7.97 1.23 10.22
CA ASP A 103 -8.26 0.99 11.63
C ASP A 103 -6.99 1.15 12.50
N ASP A 104 -5.85 0.66 12.03
CA ASP A 104 -4.57 0.82 12.73
C ASP A 104 -4.17 2.30 12.82
N ILE A 105 -4.34 3.04 11.74
CA ILE A 105 -4.06 4.49 11.71
C ILE A 105 -4.97 5.25 12.68
N ARG A 106 -6.28 4.93 12.69
CA ARG A 106 -7.22 5.54 13.66
C ARG A 106 -6.79 5.27 15.09
N ASN A 107 -6.43 4.05 15.39
CA ASN A 107 -5.98 3.65 16.73
C ASN A 107 -4.68 4.35 17.15
N SER A 108 -3.90 4.82 16.18
CA SER A 108 -2.67 5.58 16.39
C SER A 108 -2.89 7.10 16.41
N GLY A 109 -4.14 7.55 16.34
CA GLY A 109 -4.50 8.98 16.36
C GLY A 109 -4.50 9.64 14.98
N GLY A 110 -4.30 8.90 13.90
CA GLY A 110 -4.36 9.43 12.55
C GLY A 110 -5.78 9.80 12.13
N LYS A 111 -5.92 10.84 11.32
CA LYS A 111 -7.21 11.39 10.91
C LYS A 111 -7.45 11.34 9.41
N ILE A 112 -6.40 11.21 8.60
CA ILE A 112 -6.52 11.23 7.15
C ILE A 112 -5.43 10.35 6.54
N LEU A 113 -5.81 9.57 5.53
CA LEU A 113 -4.88 8.74 4.76
C LEU A 113 -4.78 9.27 3.34
N TRP A 114 -3.56 9.51 2.92
CA TRP A 114 -3.21 10.01 1.59
C TRP A 114 -2.56 8.91 0.77
N LEU A 115 -2.74 8.96 -0.55
CA LEU A 115 -2.03 8.09 -1.47
C LEU A 115 -1.88 8.76 -2.84
N ASP A 116 -0.85 8.32 -3.54
CA ASP A 116 -0.58 8.74 -4.91
C ASP A 116 -0.67 7.53 -5.84
N THR A 117 -1.19 7.75 -7.04
CA THR A 117 -1.22 6.69 -8.07
C THR A 117 -1.10 7.31 -9.46
N SER A 118 -0.66 6.51 -10.41
CA SER A 118 -0.64 6.89 -11.81
C SER A 118 -2.05 7.08 -12.36
N GLY A 119 -2.24 8.09 -13.21
CA GLY A 119 -3.50 8.31 -13.93
C GLY A 119 -3.55 7.66 -15.31
N ARG A 120 -2.57 6.81 -15.67
CA ARG A 120 -2.60 6.09 -16.95
C ARG A 120 -3.80 5.15 -17.03
N PRO A 121 -4.30 4.84 -18.24
CA PRO A 121 -5.41 3.89 -18.41
C PRO A 121 -5.18 2.53 -17.74
N LEU A 122 -3.94 2.06 -17.68
CA LEU A 122 -3.56 0.83 -16.98
C LEU A 122 -4.00 0.84 -15.50
N TYR A 123 -4.02 2.01 -14.87
CA TYR A 123 -4.40 2.19 -13.47
C TYR A 123 -5.90 2.46 -13.26
N GLY A 124 -6.72 2.38 -14.30
CA GLY A 124 -8.17 2.55 -14.18
C GLY A 124 -8.81 1.68 -13.11
N PRO A 125 -8.52 0.36 -13.05
CA PRO A 125 -9.01 -0.50 -11.97
C PRO A 125 -8.54 -0.08 -10.58
N THR A 126 -7.30 0.42 -10.46
CA THR A 126 -6.73 0.92 -9.20
C THR A 126 -7.49 2.16 -8.72
N GLU A 127 -7.77 3.11 -9.61
CA GLU A 127 -8.55 4.30 -9.28
C GLU A 127 -9.97 3.94 -8.81
N ARG A 128 -10.63 3.01 -9.52
CA ARG A 128 -11.96 2.53 -9.12
C ARG A 128 -11.92 1.87 -7.74
N PHE A 129 -10.88 1.09 -7.47
CA PHE A 129 -10.68 0.48 -6.16
C PHE A 129 -10.65 1.52 -5.04
N TYR A 130 -9.86 2.59 -5.20
CA TYR A 130 -9.78 3.64 -4.19
C TYR A 130 -11.10 4.39 -4.06
N ARG A 131 -11.73 4.76 -5.15
CA ARG A 131 -13.04 5.45 -5.12
C ARG A 131 -14.10 4.59 -4.43
N ASN A 132 -14.13 3.28 -4.72
CA ASN A 132 -15.07 2.35 -4.11
C ASN A 132 -14.82 2.18 -2.60
N ASN A 133 -13.62 2.47 -2.12
CA ASN A 133 -13.27 2.43 -0.70
C ASN A 133 -13.37 3.80 -0.03
N GLY A 134 -13.97 4.79 -0.69
CA GLY A 134 -14.27 6.10 -0.09
C GLY A 134 -13.18 7.15 -0.26
N TYR A 135 -12.18 6.90 -1.13
CA TYR A 135 -11.13 7.87 -1.42
C TYR A 135 -11.59 8.87 -2.47
N ILE A 136 -11.19 10.12 -2.29
CA ILE A 136 -11.57 11.25 -3.15
C ILE A 136 -10.32 11.81 -3.81
N LEU A 137 -10.38 12.07 -5.11
CA LEU A 137 -9.32 12.74 -5.85
C LEU A 137 -9.16 14.19 -5.34
N GLN A 138 -8.00 14.53 -4.84
CA GLN A 138 -7.68 15.86 -4.33
C GLN A 138 -6.91 16.70 -5.34
N ALA A 139 -6.03 16.08 -6.12
CA ALA A 139 -5.19 16.78 -7.08
C ALA A 139 -4.72 15.84 -8.17
N SER A 140 -4.40 16.43 -9.34
CA SER A 140 -3.79 15.72 -10.46
C SER A 140 -2.63 16.57 -10.97
N PHE A 141 -1.44 15.95 -11.10
CA PHE A 141 -0.23 16.63 -11.55
C PHE A 141 0.19 16.05 -12.88
N LYS A 142 0.01 16.84 -13.93
CA LYS A 142 0.27 16.42 -15.31
C LYS A 142 1.75 16.05 -15.50
N ASP A 143 1.98 14.96 -16.22
CA ASP A 143 3.31 14.50 -16.63
C ASP A 143 4.30 14.26 -15.49
N PHE A 144 3.80 14.01 -14.27
CA PHE A 144 4.66 13.87 -13.10
C PHE A 144 5.60 12.67 -13.20
N TYR A 145 5.08 11.50 -13.56
CA TYR A 145 5.89 10.28 -13.65
C TYR A 145 6.60 10.17 -15.00
N ALA A 146 5.95 10.59 -16.06
CA ALA A 146 6.45 10.59 -17.43
C ALA A 146 5.46 11.37 -18.31
N PRO A 147 5.82 11.72 -19.56
CA PRO A 147 4.86 12.32 -20.47
C PRO A 147 3.60 11.47 -20.61
N GLY A 148 2.45 12.06 -20.36
CA GLY A 148 1.15 11.38 -20.39
C GLY A 148 0.85 10.53 -19.16
N ASP A 149 1.68 10.56 -18.13
CA ASP A 149 1.50 9.80 -16.90
C ASP A 149 1.38 10.74 -15.70
N PRO A 150 0.17 11.21 -15.39
CA PRO A 150 -0.05 12.15 -14.30
C PRO A 150 0.00 11.46 -12.94
N LYS A 151 0.37 12.23 -11.92
CA LYS A 151 0.23 11.81 -10.52
C LYS A 151 -1.15 12.20 -10.04
N GLN A 152 -1.92 11.22 -9.61
CA GLN A 152 -3.24 11.42 -8.99
C GLN A 152 -3.09 11.28 -7.49
N VAL A 153 -3.55 12.29 -6.74
CA VAL A 153 -3.50 12.29 -5.28
C VAL A 153 -4.90 12.09 -4.72
N TYR A 154 -5.06 11.04 -3.94
CA TYR A 154 -6.32 10.71 -3.27
C TYR A 154 -6.17 10.81 -1.77
N SER A 155 -7.26 11.08 -1.07
CA SER A 155 -7.31 11.01 0.38
C SER A 155 -8.66 10.56 0.90
N LYS A 156 -8.66 10.09 2.15
CA LYS A 156 -9.86 9.71 2.88
C LYS A 156 -9.74 10.20 4.32
N ILE A 157 -10.78 10.85 4.80
CA ILE A 157 -10.90 11.20 6.23
C ILE A 157 -11.32 9.93 6.97
N LEU A 158 -10.56 9.58 7.99
CA LEU A 158 -10.76 8.35 8.75
C LEU A 158 -11.65 8.53 9.98
#